data_46f029b05fbd97469056ad05e1cc7659
#
_entry.id   46f029b05fbd97469056ad05e1cc7659
#
_cell.length_a   1.000
_cell.length_b   1.000
_cell.length_c   1.000
_cell.angle_alpha   90.00
_cell.angle_beta   90.00
_cell.angle_gamma   90.00
#
_symmetry.space_group_name_H-M   'P 1'
#
loop_
_entity.id
_entity.type
_entity.pdbx_description
1 polymer ?
#
loop_
_entity_poly.entity_id
_entity_poly.type
_entity_poly.pdbx_seq_one_letter_code
_entity_poly.pdbx_strand_id
1 'polypeptide(L)'
;MEAGVGVGQRREMIAAARAALAGLAEVLWQVPSAGGGLAGLLGEVDALGAACDAARVAVVGEAIERGEPGSGARAMSATAWVREHAPSTRAGGAGQLVDVAVAFTKPVNETVRVAVEAGELPVRSAAVVLAEADRLRPLLADGAEPHVVAGLIEMAVQQGPRGCRMVRPALLARYGRDGQLQLHQDAAKRFVALSQPVEDGTGVAEYRLVLDVEGKAVLEAALGPLSAPRSLAGQPDLRSCDQRRGEALVTLVRRAVAAGEGIGPVAKTQLVVTMGWESLVSGVRGAGVTLGGSDTGTVVAPETVRRLACDASVVPVVLGSAGEVLDQGRAVRLFTTAQTRRLWLRDGGCTFPGCSMPPQWSDAHHLVHWADFGVTDVGNAALLCGQHHAVVHSRRLAGQVLVDEGGERVEWDLALGSYDQLLARRAAQEPA
;
A
#
# COMPACT_ATOMS: atom_id res chain seq x y z
N MET A 1 -17.13 55.67 -2.50
CA MET A 1 -18.07 54.61 -2.88
C MET A 1 -17.96 54.44 -4.38
N GLU A 2 -17.17 53.50 -4.83
CA GLU A 2 -17.16 53.10 -6.24
C GLU A 2 -18.52 52.50 -6.56
N ALA A 3 -19.18 52.97 -7.59
CA ALA A 3 -20.44 52.42 -8.06
C ALA A 3 -20.22 50.97 -8.48
N GLY A 4 -20.71 50.03 -7.68
CA GLY A 4 -20.53 48.60 -7.94
C GLY A 4 -21.11 48.21 -9.31
N VAL A 5 -20.37 47.39 -10.02
CA VAL A 5 -20.75 46.83 -11.33
C VAL A 5 -22.12 46.16 -11.21
N GLY A 6 -23.13 46.63 -11.95
CA GLY A 6 -24.49 46.08 -11.90
C GLY A 6 -24.59 44.67 -12.49
N VAL A 7 -25.67 43.93 -12.14
CA VAL A 7 -25.89 42.53 -12.58
C VAL A 7 -25.88 42.42 -14.13
N GLY A 8 -26.41 43.36 -14.87
CA GLY A 8 -26.38 43.36 -16.33
C GLY A 8 -24.96 43.35 -16.89
N GLN A 9 -24.11 44.25 -16.38
CA GLN A 9 -22.72 44.37 -16.80
C GLN A 9 -21.91 43.10 -16.40
N ARG A 10 -22.17 42.48 -15.24
CA ARG A 10 -21.55 41.20 -14.85
C ARG A 10 -21.95 40.07 -15.79
N ARG A 11 -23.19 40.00 -16.26
CA ARG A 11 -23.64 39.03 -17.27
C ARG A 11 -22.87 39.16 -18.59
N GLU A 12 -22.63 40.39 -19.04
CA GLU A 12 -21.83 40.67 -20.25
C GLU A 12 -20.39 40.21 -20.08
N MET A 13 -19.77 40.48 -18.92
CA MET A 13 -18.41 40.04 -18.61
C MET A 13 -18.31 38.49 -18.57
N ILE A 14 -19.28 37.79 -17.99
CA ILE A 14 -19.35 36.32 -17.98
C ILE A 14 -19.47 35.79 -19.42
N ALA A 15 -20.29 36.42 -20.25
CA ALA A 15 -20.42 36.00 -21.66
C ALA A 15 -19.12 36.21 -22.44
N ALA A 16 -18.40 37.33 -22.22
CA ALA A 16 -17.10 37.61 -22.82
C ALA A 16 -16.02 36.60 -22.37
N ALA A 17 -15.93 36.28 -21.07
CA ALA A 17 -15.00 35.27 -20.55
C ALA A 17 -15.26 33.89 -21.16
N ARG A 18 -16.54 33.49 -21.28
CA ARG A 18 -16.92 32.22 -21.93
C ARG A 18 -16.51 32.20 -23.40
N ALA A 19 -16.69 33.31 -24.14
CA ALA A 19 -16.27 33.41 -25.54
C ALA A 19 -14.74 33.32 -25.69
N ALA A 20 -13.98 33.98 -24.80
CA ALA A 20 -12.53 33.94 -24.80
C ALA A 20 -12.00 32.51 -24.56
N LEU A 21 -12.61 31.75 -23.64
CA LEU A 21 -12.23 30.37 -23.38
C LEU A 21 -12.59 29.42 -24.52
N ALA A 22 -13.70 29.65 -25.22
CA ALA A 22 -14.14 28.78 -26.32
C ALA A 22 -13.15 28.75 -27.49
N GLY A 23 -12.42 29.84 -27.76
CA GLY A 23 -11.39 29.92 -28.81
C GLY A 23 -9.96 29.58 -28.35
N LEU A 24 -9.76 29.28 -27.06
CA LEU A 24 -8.42 29.14 -26.50
C LEU A 24 -7.60 28.03 -27.18
N ALA A 25 -8.23 26.90 -27.48
CA ALA A 25 -7.54 25.74 -28.08
C ALA A 25 -6.95 26.06 -29.47
N GLU A 26 -7.55 26.99 -30.21
CA GLU A 26 -7.13 27.35 -31.56
C GLU A 26 -5.83 28.18 -31.58
N VAL A 27 -5.50 28.83 -30.45
CA VAL A 27 -4.33 29.70 -30.32
C VAL A 27 -3.21 29.16 -29.41
N LEU A 28 -3.37 27.98 -28.85
CA LEU A 28 -2.36 27.39 -27.94
C LEU A 28 -0.98 27.20 -28.60
N TRP A 29 -0.93 27.02 -29.92
CA TRP A 29 0.31 26.91 -30.68
C TRP A 29 1.15 28.21 -30.67
N GLN A 30 0.55 29.34 -30.34
CA GLN A 30 1.23 30.63 -30.21
C GLN A 30 1.97 30.77 -28.87
N VAL A 31 1.69 29.89 -27.90
CA VAL A 31 2.34 29.94 -26.59
C VAL A 31 3.78 29.41 -26.75
N PRO A 32 4.80 30.19 -26.36
CA PRO A 32 6.18 29.77 -26.48
C PRO A 32 6.47 28.45 -25.74
N SER A 33 7.21 27.54 -26.38
CA SER A 33 7.61 26.26 -25.80
C SER A 33 8.59 26.40 -24.62
N ALA A 34 9.30 27.52 -24.53
CA ALA A 34 10.22 27.84 -23.45
C ALA A 34 9.62 28.91 -22.52
N GLY A 35 9.94 28.83 -21.21
CA GLY A 35 9.56 29.86 -20.25
C GLY A 35 8.23 29.66 -19.50
N GLY A 36 7.62 28.47 -19.57
CA GLY A 36 6.46 28.14 -18.71
C GLY A 36 5.12 28.79 -19.14
N GLY A 37 5.01 29.29 -20.38
CA GLY A 37 3.80 29.97 -20.87
C GLY A 37 2.50 29.15 -20.74
N LEU A 38 2.56 27.82 -21.03
CA LEU A 38 1.39 26.94 -20.85
C LEU A 38 1.06 26.72 -19.37
N ALA A 39 2.05 26.65 -18.49
CA ALA A 39 1.82 26.51 -17.05
C ALA A 39 1.16 27.77 -16.46
N GLY A 40 1.60 28.99 -16.88
CA GLY A 40 0.98 30.24 -16.51
C GLY A 40 -0.47 30.34 -16.98
N LEU A 41 -0.71 30.02 -18.24
CA LEU A 41 -2.06 30.03 -18.83
C LEU A 41 -2.99 29.00 -18.13
N LEU A 42 -2.47 27.83 -17.79
CA LEU A 42 -3.24 26.83 -17.02
C LEU A 42 -3.63 27.39 -15.65
N GLY A 43 -2.70 28.08 -14.95
CA GLY A 43 -2.99 28.73 -13.68
C GLY A 43 -4.08 29.83 -13.78
N GLU A 44 -4.06 30.62 -14.84
CA GLU A 44 -5.11 31.63 -15.08
C GLU A 44 -6.48 30.98 -15.32
N VAL A 45 -6.54 29.91 -16.11
CA VAL A 45 -7.79 29.16 -16.37
C VAL A 45 -8.29 28.49 -15.09
N ASP A 46 -7.39 27.94 -14.27
CA ASP A 46 -7.74 27.31 -12.97
C ASP A 46 -8.30 28.38 -12.00
N ALA A 47 -7.67 29.54 -11.90
CA ALA A 47 -8.15 30.65 -11.08
C ALA A 47 -9.54 31.13 -11.51
N LEU A 48 -9.79 31.22 -12.83
CA LEU A 48 -11.11 31.50 -13.34
C LEU A 48 -12.13 30.43 -12.99
N GLY A 49 -11.74 29.17 -13.05
CA GLY A 49 -12.56 28.05 -12.60
C GLY A 49 -12.97 28.17 -11.13
N ALA A 50 -12.02 28.50 -10.26
CA ALA A 50 -12.27 28.72 -8.82
C ALA A 50 -13.24 29.89 -8.59
N ALA A 51 -13.04 31.01 -9.30
CA ALA A 51 -13.96 32.17 -9.24
C ALA A 51 -15.38 31.83 -9.73
N CYS A 52 -15.52 31.01 -10.80
CA CYS A 52 -16.81 30.52 -11.27
C CYS A 52 -17.50 29.63 -10.22
N ASP A 53 -16.77 28.79 -9.53
CA ASP A 53 -17.32 27.89 -8.48
C ASP A 53 -17.75 28.72 -7.25
N ALA A 54 -16.97 29.73 -6.84
CA ALA A 54 -17.34 30.65 -5.77
C ALA A 54 -18.63 31.42 -6.15
N ALA A 55 -18.72 31.91 -7.36
CA ALA A 55 -19.93 32.59 -7.86
C ALA A 55 -21.16 31.66 -7.89
N ARG A 56 -20.98 30.38 -8.23
CA ARG A 56 -22.06 29.36 -8.17
C ARG A 56 -22.57 29.20 -6.75
N VAL A 57 -21.66 29.09 -5.75
CA VAL A 57 -22.04 28.98 -4.34
C VAL A 57 -22.84 30.18 -3.90
N ALA A 58 -22.39 31.40 -4.26
CA ALA A 58 -23.10 32.63 -3.93
C ALA A 58 -24.52 32.69 -4.54
N VAL A 59 -24.67 32.32 -5.83
CA VAL A 59 -25.98 32.28 -6.52
C VAL A 59 -26.89 31.22 -5.88
N VAL A 60 -26.36 30.06 -5.54
CA VAL A 60 -27.13 28.98 -4.87
C VAL A 60 -27.56 29.43 -3.47
N GLY A 61 -26.68 30.09 -2.72
CA GLY A 61 -27.00 30.63 -1.39
C GLY A 61 -28.16 31.62 -1.46
N GLU A 62 -28.08 32.59 -2.37
CA GLU A 62 -29.14 33.60 -2.60
C GLU A 62 -30.45 32.97 -3.05
N ALA A 63 -30.40 31.96 -3.94
CA ALA A 63 -31.61 31.27 -4.39
C ALA A 63 -32.27 30.48 -3.23
N ILE A 64 -31.50 29.89 -2.35
CA ILE A 64 -32.00 29.18 -1.16
C ILE A 64 -32.63 30.21 -0.19
N GLU A 65 -31.97 31.33 0.07
CA GLU A 65 -32.44 32.35 0.99
C GLU A 65 -33.76 32.98 0.48
N ARG A 66 -33.91 33.16 -0.81
CA ARG A 66 -35.16 33.61 -1.45
C ARG A 66 -36.24 32.53 -1.56
N GLY A 67 -35.92 31.30 -1.25
CA GLY A 67 -36.85 30.16 -1.36
C GLY A 67 -37.18 29.75 -2.80
N GLU A 68 -36.33 30.14 -3.80
CA GLU A 68 -36.57 29.81 -5.22
C GLU A 68 -36.75 28.33 -5.49
N PRO A 69 -35.94 27.40 -4.91
CA PRO A 69 -36.11 25.96 -5.16
C PRO A 69 -37.46 25.41 -4.70
N GLY A 70 -38.00 25.96 -3.62
CA GLY A 70 -39.30 25.56 -3.04
C GLY A 70 -40.53 26.31 -3.61
N SER A 71 -40.32 27.24 -4.54
CA SER A 71 -41.38 28.13 -5.06
C SER A 71 -41.95 27.66 -6.40
N GLY A 72 -43.24 28.04 -6.67
CA GLY A 72 -43.90 27.78 -7.94
C GLY A 72 -44.54 26.39 -8.08
N ALA A 73 -45.04 26.09 -9.28
CA ALA A 73 -45.76 24.85 -9.59
C ALA A 73 -44.90 23.58 -9.57
N ARG A 74 -43.56 23.74 -9.51
CA ARG A 74 -42.54 22.68 -9.50
C ARG A 74 -41.55 22.85 -8.35
N ALA A 75 -42.07 22.86 -7.13
CA ALA A 75 -41.21 22.88 -5.95
C ALA A 75 -40.26 21.64 -5.96
N MET A 76 -38.96 21.87 -5.76
CA MET A 76 -37.93 20.85 -5.78
C MET A 76 -36.89 21.06 -4.66
N SER A 77 -36.07 20.08 -4.38
CA SER A 77 -34.94 20.26 -3.45
C SER A 77 -33.90 21.20 -4.04
N ALA A 78 -33.14 21.91 -3.19
CA ALA A 78 -32.06 22.79 -3.64
C ALA A 78 -31.05 22.05 -4.55
N THR A 79 -30.71 20.78 -4.23
CA THR A 79 -29.84 19.97 -5.07
C THR A 79 -30.44 19.64 -6.44
N ALA A 80 -31.74 19.40 -6.53
CA ALA A 80 -32.44 19.19 -7.80
C ALA A 80 -32.45 20.47 -8.62
N TRP A 81 -32.71 21.64 -7.99
CA TRP A 81 -32.68 22.93 -8.59
C TRP A 81 -31.29 23.25 -9.21
N VAL A 82 -30.22 22.99 -8.45
CA VAL A 82 -28.85 23.13 -8.95
C VAL A 82 -28.58 22.24 -10.17
N ARG A 83 -29.02 20.98 -10.16
CA ARG A 83 -28.84 20.08 -11.32
C ARG A 83 -29.61 20.54 -12.57
N GLU A 84 -30.76 21.18 -12.38
CA GLU A 84 -31.55 21.71 -13.48
C GLU A 84 -30.89 22.95 -14.11
N HIS A 85 -30.43 23.89 -13.27
CA HIS A 85 -29.91 25.18 -13.73
C HIS A 85 -28.37 25.21 -13.97
N ALA A 86 -27.64 24.23 -13.42
CA ALA A 86 -26.20 24.03 -13.65
C ALA A 86 -25.91 22.64 -14.19
N PRO A 87 -26.17 22.37 -15.49
CA PRO A 87 -26.06 20.99 -16.06
C PRO A 87 -24.70 20.31 -15.86
N SER A 88 -23.61 21.08 -15.75
CA SER A 88 -22.27 20.54 -15.47
C SER A 88 -22.17 19.81 -14.14
N THR A 89 -23.11 20.05 -13.21
CA THR A 89 -23.14 19.40 -11.89
C THR A 89 -23.96 18.11 -11.86
N ARG A 90 -24.55 17.67 -12.99
CA ARG A 90 -25.39 16.45 -13.06
C ARG A 90 -24.60 15.19 -12.78
N ALA A 91 -23.34 15.14 -13.22
CA ALA A 91 -22.43 14.02 -12.97
C ALA A 91 -21.88 14.01 -11.53
N GLY A 92 -22.03 15.11 -10.78
CA GLY A 92 -21.55 15.25 -9.41
C GLY A 92 -21.37 16.73 -9.02
N GLY A 93 -21.27 17.00 -7.72
CA GLY A 93 -20.96 18.32 -7.18
C GLY A 93 -22.16 19.19 -6.79
N ALA A 94 -23.38 18.92 -7.30
CA ALA A 94 -24.57 19.72 -6.95
C ALA A 94 -24.86 19.72 -5.44
N GLY A 95 -24.74 18.58 -4.77
CA GLY A 95 -24.90 18.48 -3.30
C GLY A 95 -23.83 19.32 -2.58
N GLN A 96 -22.57 19.24 -3.00
CA GLN A 96 -21.49 20.03 -2.41
C GLN A 96 -21.71 21.54 -2.51
N LEU A 97 -22.19 22.02 -3.66
CA LEU A 97 -22.53 23.45 -3.82
C LEU A 97 -23.61 23.88 -2.84
N VAL A 98 -24.68 23.07 -2.68
CA VAL A 98 -25.75 23.34 -1.72
C VAL A 98 -25.22 23.28 -0.28
N ASP A 99 -24.45 22.26 0.09
CA ASP A 99 -23.93 22.09 1.44
C ASP A 99 -23.02 23.27 1.84
N VAL A 100 -22.14 23.70 0.94
CA VAL A 100 -21.26 24.86 1.16
C VAL A 100 -22.08 26.16 1.23
N ALA A 101 -23.04 26.37 0.32
CA ALA A 101 -23.89 27.54 0.34
C ALA A 101 -24.70 27.65 1.65
N VAL A 102 -25.30 26.54 2.11
CA VAL A 102 -25.99 26.46 3.41
C VAL A 102 -25.05 26.70 4.57
N ALA A 103 -23.82 26.14 4.52
CA ALA A 103 -22.83 26.35 5.59
C ALA A 103 -22.41 27.83 5.71
N PHE A 104 -22.37 28.58 4.61
CA PHE A 104 -22.01 30.00 4.61
C PHE A 104 -23.07 30.93 5.22
N THR A 105 -24.30 30.47 5.43
CA THR A 105 -25.28 31.22 6.21
C THR A 105 -24.92 31.30 7.69
N LYS A 106 -24.02 30.47 8.17
CA LYS A 106 -23.58 30.44 9.58
C LYS A 106 -22.37 31.39 9.77
N PRO A 107 -22.45 32.40 10.65
CA PRO A 107 -21.37 33.35 10.87
C PRO A 107 -20.03 32.70 11.27
N VAL A 108 -20.07 31.56 11.93
CA VAL A 108 -18.87 30.79 12.35
C VAL A 108 -18.02 30.30 11.17
N ASN A 109 -18.59 30.23 9.98
CA ASN A 109 -17.90 29.79 8.77
C ASN A 109 -17.40 30.96 7.89
N GLU A 110 -17.44 32.19 8.39
CA GLU A 110 -17.05 33.39 7.69
C GLU A 110 -15.65 33.31 7.08
N THR A 111 -14.66 32.80 7.85
CA THR A 111 -13.28 32.63 7.39
C THR A 111 -13.19 31.71 6.17
N VAL A 112 -13.97 30.63 6.15
CA VAL A 112 -14.01 29.71 5.00
C VAL A 112 -14.69 30.35 3.82
N ARG A 113 -15.77 31.12 4.06
CA ARG A 113 -16.50 31.89 3.01
C ARG A 113 -15.56 32.84 2.32
N VAL A 114 -14.83 33.66 3.08
CA VAL A 114 -13.90 34.65 2.53
C VAL A 114 -12.81 33.99 1.68
N ALA A 115 -12.22 32.87 2.13
CA ALA A 115 -11.20 32.15 1.38
C ALA A 115 -11.75 31.58 0.05
N VAL A 116 -13.01 31.11 0.02
CA VAL A 116 -13.65 30.65 -1.22
C VAL A 116 -13.95 31.83 -2.16
N GLU A 117 -14.49 32.93 -1.64
CA GLU A 117 -14.81 34.14 -2.43
C GLU A 117 -13.54 34.78 -3.02
N ALA A 118 -12.41 34.72 -2.30
CA ALA A 118 -11.10 35.15 -2.81
C ALA A 118 -10.50 34.19 -3.86
N GLY A 119 -11.09 33.02 -4.09
CA GLY A 119 -10.56 32.01 -5.00
C GLY A 119 -9.36 31.21 -4.44
N GLU A 120 -9.00 31.44 -3.17
CA GLU A 120 -7.88 30.76 -2.51
C GLU A 120 -8.21 29.30 -2.13
N LEU A 121 -9.48 29.03 -1.82
CA LEU A 121 -9.94 27.72 -1.41
C LEU A 121 -10.99 27.16 -2.39
N PRO A 122 -10.67 26.14 -3.18
CA PRO A 122 -11.64 25.50 -4.07
C PRO A 122 -12.86 24.97 -3.30
N VAL A 123 -14.06 25.10 -3.87
CA VAL A 123 -15.33 24.70 -3.24
C VAL A 123 -15.33 23.25 -2.75
N ARG A 124 -14.69 22.34 -3.51
CA ARG A 124 -14.54 20.94 -3.11
C ARG A 124 -13.71 20.78 -1.83
N SER A 125 -12.67 21.57 -1.66
CA SER A 125 -11.85 21.60 -0.44
C SER A 125 -12.61 22.28 0.70
N ALA A 126 -13.32 23.38 0.44
CA ALA A 126 -14.15 24.07 1.41
C ALA A 126 -15.20 23.14 2.04
N ALA A 127 -15.86 22.30 1.26
CA ALA A 127 -16.81 21.31 1.78
C ALA A 127 -16.17 20.36 2.82
N VAL A 128 -14.92 19.96 2.60
CA VAL A 128 -14.18 19.11 3.55
C VAL A 128 -13.72 19.91 4.78
N VAL A 129 -13.23 21.13 4.59
CA VAL A 129 -12.85 22.03 5.71
C VAL A 129 -14.05 22.26 6.63
N LEU A 130 -15.22 22.60 6.08
CA LEU A 130 -16.45 22.81 6.84
C LEU A 130 -16.87 21.55 7.61
N ALA A 131 -16.85 20.39 6.96
CA ALA A 131 -17.21 19.13 7.59
C ALA A 131 -16.22 18.74 8.70
N GLU A 132 -14.91 18.99 8.53
CA GLU A 132 -13.91 18.73 9.57
C GLU A 132 -14.01 19.75 10.70
N ALA A 133 -14.25 21.03 10.41
CA ALA A 133 -14.46 22.06 11.43
C ALA A 133 -15.68 21.74 12.31
N ASP A 134 -16.82 21.39 11.68
CA ASP A 134 -18.03 21.00 12.42
C ASP A 134 -17.81 19.76 13.31
N ARG A 135 -17.02 18.80 12.83
CA ARG A 135 -16.67 17.59 13.59
C ARG A 135 -15.73 17.87 14.75
N LEU A 136 -14.77 18.77 14.56
CA LEU A 136 -13.77 19.12 15.60
C LEU A 136 -14.31 20.11 16.63
N ARG A 137 -15.18 21.03 16.26
CA ARG A 137 -15.72 22.10 17.13
C ARG A 137 -16.12 21.64 18.51
N PRO A 138 -16.92 20.56 18.70
CA PRO A 138 -17.30 20.10 20.04
C PRO A 138 -16.15 19.53 20.86
N LEU A 139 -14.99 19.29 20.25
CA LEU A 139 -13.82 18.65 20.88
C LEU A 139 -12.71 19.64 21.23
N LEU A 140 -12.84 20.89 20.77
CA LEU A 140 -11.82 21.92 20.92
C LEU A 140 -11.86 22.61 22.28
N ALA A 141 -10.71 23.07 22.75
CA ALA A 141 -10.59 23.99 23.85
C ALA A 141 -11.22 25.36 23.49
N ASP A 142 -11.64 26.13 24.50
CA ASP A 142 -12.26 27.42 24.30
C ASP A 142 -11.32 28.38 23.55
N GLY A 143 -11.85 29.07 22.53
CA GLY A 143 -11.11 29.99 21.69
C GLY A 143 -10.17 29.34 20.64
N ALA A 144 -10.09 28.03 20.55
CA ALA A 144 -9.19 27.34 19.63
C ALA A 144 -9.72 27.27 18.17
N GLU A 145 -11.01 27.41 17.97
CA GLU A 145 -11.67 27.21 16.67
C GLU A 145 -11.06 28.05 15.53
N PRO A 146 -10.77 29.35 15.66
CA PRO A 146 -10.19 30.13 14.57
C PRO A 146 -8.84 29.58 14.09
N HIS A 147 -8.00 29.12 15.01
CA HIS A 147 -6.71 28.51 14.67
C HIS A 147 -6.85 27.16 13.97
N VAL A 148 -7.84 26.37 14.36
CA VAL A 148 -8.14 25.07 13.73
C VAL A 148 -8.67 25.28 12.32
N VAL A 149 -9.59 26.22 12.11
CA VAL A 149 -10.14 26.54 10.77
C VAL A 149 -9.04 27.07 9.85
N ALA A 150 -8.17 27.96 10.33
CA ALA A 150 -7.03 28.45 9.56
C ALA A 150 -6.08 27.32 9.15
N GLY A 151 -5.72 26.41 10.09
CA GLY A 151 -4.90 25.24 9.78
C GLY A 151 -5.55 24.26 8.79
N LEU A 152 -6.86 24.07 8.87
CA LEU A 152 -7.61 23.27 7.90
C LEU A 152 -7.60 23.89 6.51
N ILE A 153 -7.77 25.22 6.39
CA ILE A 153 -7.69 25.95 5.11
C ILE A 153 -6.29 25.80 4.52
N GLU A 154 -5.24 26.06 5.32
CA GLU A 154 -3.85 25.92 4.86
C GLU A 154 -3.58 24.52 4.31
N MET A 155 -3.95 23.47 5.05
CA MET A 155 -3.80 22.07 4.60
C MET A 155 -4.63 21.77 3.36
N ALA A 156 -5.81 22.38 3.24
CA ALA A 156 -6.68 22.20 2.08
C ALA A 156 -6.07 22.80 0.81
N VAL A 157 -5.43 23.96 0.93
CA VAL A 157 -4.73 24.64 -0.17
C VAL A 157 -3.49 23.84 -0.59
N GLN A 158 -2.68 23.40 0.36
CA GLN A 158 -1.41 22.71 0.08
C GLN A 158 -1.59 21.25 -0.38
N GLN A 159 -2.50 20.50 0.22
CA GLN A 159 -2.61 19.04 0.05
C GLN A 159 -4.04 18.59 -0.34
N GLY A 160 -4.94 19.52 -0.57
CA GLY A 160 -6.32 19.24 -0.92
C GLY A 160 -7.13 18.55 0.19
N PRO A 161 -8.30 18.00 -0.15
CA PRO A 161 -9.23 17.38 0.81
C PRO A 161 -8.65 16.26 1.68
N ARG A 162 -7.64 15.55 1.17
CA ARG A 162 -6.97 14.49 1.93
C ARG A 162 -6.14 15.05 3.08
N GLY A 163 -5.42 16.16 2.86
CA GLY A 163 -4.62 16.83 3.89
C GLY A 163 -5.46 17.22 5.11
N CYS A 164 -6.66 17.79 4.89
CA CYS A 164 -7.57 18.15 5.98
C CYS A 164 -7.93 16.99 6.91
N ARG A 165 -8.12 15.78 6.35
CA ARG A 165 -8.44 14.61 7.17
C ARG A 165 -7.22 14.09 7.91
N MET A 166 -6.04 14.19 7.31
CA MET A 166 -4.79 13.70 7.90
C MET A 166 -4.30 14.58 9.05
N VAL A 167 -4.58 15.88 9.03
CA VAL A 167 -4.13 16.82 10.08
C VAL A 167 -4.97 16.75 11.36
N ARG A 168 -6.16 16.11 11.34
CA ARG A 168 -7.08 16.04 12.49
C ARG A 168 -6.40 15.60 13.80
N PRO A 169 -5.59 14.52 13.87
CA PRO A 169 -4.94 14.13 15.12
C PRO A 169 -3.99 15.21 15.65
N ALA A 170 -3.26 15.90 14.77
CA ALA A 170 -2.36 16.99 15.14
C ALA A 170 -3.14 18.20 15.69
N LEU A 171 -4.27 18.54 15.08
CA LEU A 171 -5.15 19.59 15.57
C LEU A 171 -5.76 19.25 16.94
N LEU A 172 -6.19 18.00 17.15
CA LEU A 172 -6.68 17.55 18.46
C LEU A 172 -5.58 17.54 19.51
N ALA A 173 -4.35 17.16 19.16
CA ALA A 173 -3.21 17.18 20.08
C ALA A 173 -2.89 18.60 20.56
N ARG A 174 -3.03 19.61 19.69
CA ARG A 174 -2.65 20.99 19.98
C ARG A 174 -3.80 21.85 20.53
N TYR A 175 -5.01 21.63 20.08
CA TYR A 175 -6.17 22.49 20.29
C TYR A 175 -7.38 21.76 20.89
N GLY A 176 -7.32 20.42 21.05
CA GLY A 176 -8.37 19.65 21.70
C GLY A 176 -8.42 19.91 23.21
N ARG A 177 -9.61 19.70 23.79
CA ARG A 177 -9.72 19.61 25.25
C ARG A 177 -8.92 18.41 25.77
N ASP A 178 -8.55 18.44 27.03
CA ASP A 178 -7.79 17.36 27.67
C ASP A 178 -8.44 15.99 27.44
N GLY A 179 -7.62 15.03 27.01
CA GLY A 179 -8.04 13.65 26.75
C GLY A 179 -8.73 13.40 25.41
N GLN A 180 -9.08 14.44 24.63
CA GLN A 180 -9.81 14.25 23.36
C GLN A 180 -9.02 13.47 22.30
N LEU A 181 -7.71 13.69 22.23
CA LEU A 181 -6.85 12.90 21.33
C LEU A 181 -6.87 11.41 21.72
N GLN A 182 -6.76 11.12 23.02
CA GLN A 182 -6.79 9.74 23.51
C GLN A 182 -8.13 9.07 23.20
N LEU A 183 -9.24 9.75 23.48
CA LEU A 183 -10.58 9.24 23.17
C LEU A 183 -10.75 8.97 21.67
N HIS A 184 -10.22 9.85 20.82
CA HIS A 184 -10.24 9.67 19.36
C HIS A 184 -9.45 8.44 18.92
N GLN A 185 -8.25 8.22 19.50
CA GLN A 185 -7.42 7.07 19.21
C GLN A 185 -8.02 5.77 19.75
N ASP A 186 -8.58 5.78 20.96
CA ASP A 186 -9.24 4.61 21.54
C ASP A 186 -10.49 4.20 20.74
N ALA A 187 -11.25 5.17 20.24
CA ALA A 187 -12.38 4.89 19.36
C ALA A 187 -11.95 4.22 18.03
N ALA A 188 -10.71 4.42 17.57
CA ALA A 188 -10.20 3.78 16.38
C ALA A 188 -9.88 2.29 16.58
N LYS A 189 -9.54 1.87 17.81
CA LYS A 189 -9.18 0.47 18.14
C LYS A 189 -10.27 -0.54 17.75
N ARG A 190 -11.54 -0.17 17.84
CA ARG A 190 -12.68 -1.02 17.45
C ARG A 190 -12.74 -1.35 15.95
N PHE A 191 -12.02 -0.61 15.12
CA PHE A 191 -11.97 -0.82 13.68
C PHE A 191 -10.76 -1.63 13.22
N VAL A 192 -9.87 -2.01 14.17
CA VAL A 192 -8.72 -2.86 13.85
C VAL A 192 -9.24 -4.20 13.35
N ALA A 193 -8.89 -4.54 12.12
CA ALA A 193 -9.40 -5.74 11.46
C ALA A 193 -8.50 -6.16 10.30
N LEU A 194 -8.45 -7.45 10.05
CA LEU A 194 -7.91 -8.05 8.85
C LEU A 194 -9.05 -8.82 8.17
N SER A 195 -9.34 -8.50 6.90
CA SER A 195 -10.39 -9.21 6.17
C SER A 195 -9.97 -10.64 5.85
N GLN A 196 -10.96 -11.49 5.55
CA GLN A 196 -10.69 -12.73 4.81
C GLN A 196 -10.12 -12.39 3.43
N PRO A 197 -9.32 -13.29 2.82
CA PRO A 197 -8.84 -13.10 1.47
C PRO A 197 -9.99 -13.06 0.46
N VAL A 198 -9.83 -12.22 -0.55
CA VAL A 198 -10.67 -12.25 -1.75
C VAL A 198 -9.78 -12.71 -2.89
N GLU A 199 -10.14 -13.82 -3.52
CA GLU A 199 -9.40 -14.42 -4.64
C GLU A 199 -10.18 -14.22 -5.94
N ASP A 200 -9.50 -13.85 -7.01
CA ASP A 200 -10.10 -13.59 -8.32
C ASP A 200 -9.77 -14.68 -9.37
N GLY A 201 -9.15 -15.77 -8.93
CA GLY A 201 -8.73 -16.88 -9.82
C GLY A 201 -7.42 -16.63 -10.57
N THR A 202 -6.78 -15.48 -10.41
CA THR A 202 -5.45 -15.20 -10.99
C THR A 202 -4.30 -15.77 -10.16
N GLY A 203 -4.59 -16.36 -9.00
CA GLY A 203 -3.61 -16.81 -8.00
C GLY A 203 -3.13 -15.69 -7.08
N VAL A 204 -3.81 -14.55 -7.07
CA VAL A 204 -3.59 -13.43 -6.16
C VAL A 204 -4.72 -13.37 -5.15
N ALA A 205 -4.37 -13.20 -3.88
CA ALA A 205 -5.32 -12.98 -2.79
C ALA A 205 -5.19 -11.56 -2.26
N GLU A 206 -6.31 -10.84 -2.19
CA GLU A 206 -6.37 -9.48 -1.65
C GLU A 206 -6.85 -9.51 -0.20
N TYR A 207 -6.12 -8.83 0.70
CA TYR A 207 -6.48 -8.61 2.09
C TYR A 207 -6.62 -7.14 2.38
N ARG A 208 -7.64 -6.77 3.14
CA ARG A 208 -7.81 -5.43 3.67
C ARG A 208 -7.41 -5.39 5.15
N LEU A 209 -6.31 -4.72 5.45
CA LEU A 209 -5.81 -4.49 6.81
C LEU A 209 -6.18 -3.09 7.28
N VAL A 210 -6.83 -2.99 8.43
CA VAL A 210 -7.15 -1.74 9.12
C VAL A 210 -6.48 -1.76 10.48
N LEU A 211 -5.67 -0.75 10.77
CA LEU A 211 -4.93 -0.63 12.01
C LEU A 211 -5.22 0.71 12.70
N ASP A 212 -5.12 0.72 14.00
CA ASP A 212 -5.04 1.95 14.80
C ASP A 212 -3.64 2.59 14.69
N VAL A 213 -3.43 3.68 15.40
CA VAL A 213 -2.17 4.44 15.35
C VAL A 213 -0.99 3.61 15.86
N GLU A 214 -1.18 2.85 16.92
CA GLU A 214 -0.16 2.00 17.53
C GLU A 214 0.20 0.85 16.59
N GLY A 215 -0.78 0.09 16.12
CA GLY A 215 -0.59 -1.02 15.19
C GLY A 215 0.07 -0.56 13.88
N LYS A 216 -0.33 0.63 13.36
CA LYS A 216 0.34 1.24 12.21
C LYS A 216 1.81 1.55 12.51
N ALA A 217 2.11 2.17 13.65
CA ALA A 217 3.49 2.52 14.00
C ALA A 217 4.38 1.29 14.12
N VAL A 218 3.90 0.23 14.76
CA VAL A 218 4.61 -1.06 14.87
C VAL A 218 4.84 -1.68 13.50
N LEU A 219 3.81 -1.72 12.66
CA LEU A 219 3.92 -2.28 11.31
C LEU A 219 4.91 -1.51 10.45
N GLU A 220 4.83 -0.17 10.43
CA GLU A 220 5.74 0.66 9.63
C GLU A 220 7.19 0.57 10.13
N ALA A 221 7.41 0.52 11.44
CA ALA A 221 8.74 0.30 12.01
C ALA A 221 9.34 -1.05 11.59
N ALA A 222 8.52 -2.07 11.50
CA ALA A 222 8.95 -3.41 11.10
C ALA A 222 9.14 -3.54 9.58
N LEU A 223 8.27 -2.92 8.76
CA LEU A 223 8.36 -2.98 7.30
C LEU A 223 9.45 -2.08 6.73
N GLY A 224 9.70 -0.92 7.33
CA GLY A 224 10.61 0.10 6.78
C GLY A 224 11.97 -0.45 6.37
N PRO A 225 12.75 -1.08 7.28
CA PRO A 225 14.06 -1.63 6.95
C PRO A 225 14.02 -2.75 5.91
N LEU A 226 12.95 -3.55 5.90
CA LEU A 226 12.78 -4.68 4.99
C LEU A 226 12.35 -4.27 3.59
N SER A 227 11.62 -3.17 3.46
CA SER A 227 11.09 -2.65 2.19
C SER A 227 11.99 -1.61 1.52
N ALA A 228 13.14 -1.28 2.11
CA ALA A 228 14.11 -0.38 1.50
C ALA A 228 14.54 -0.90 0.11
N PRO A 229 14.69 -0.03 -0.90
CA PRO A 229 15.15 -0.44 -2.22
C PRO A 229 16.57 -1.02 -2.13
N ARG A 230 16.82 -2.07 -2.88
CA ARG A 230 18.12 -2.77 -2.87
C ARG A 230 18.64 -2.90 -4.29
N SER A 231 19.78 -2.29 -4.53
CA SER A 231 20.49 -2.48 -5.79
C SER A 231 21.05 -3.90 -5.88
N LEU A 232 20.90 -4.54 -7.02
CA LEU A 232 21.45 -5.86 -7.31
C LEU A 232 22.53 -5.70 -8.40
N ALA A 233 23.76 -6.08 -8.12
CA ALA A 233 24.87 -5.98 -9.06
C ALA A 233 25.02 -4.59 -9.73
N GLY A 234 24.81 -3.51 -8.97
CA GLY A 234 24.87 -2.14 -9.47
C GLY A 234 23.64 -1.66 -10.24
N GLN A 235 22.61 -2.51 -10.40
CA GLN A 235 21.34 -2.14 -11.01
C GLN A 235 20.32 -1.68 -9.96
N PRO A 236 19.52 -0.66 -10.25
CA PRO A 236 18.49 -0.21 -9.32
C PRO A 236 17.42 -1.29 -9.09
N ASP A 237 16.80 -1.27 -7.91
CA ASP A 237 15.68 -2.14 -7.59
C ASP A 237 14.46 -1.74 -8.43
N LEU A 238 14.06 -2.60 -9.35
CA LEU A 238 12.94 -2.36 -10.27
C LEU A 238 11.56 -2.66 -9.64
N ARG A 239 11.52 -3.24 -8.42
CA ARG A 239 10.26 -3.51 -7.73
C ARG A 239 9.62 -2.19 -7.28
N SER A 240 8.30 -2.09 -7.41
CA SER A 240 7.55 -0.97 -6.85
C SER A 240 7.67 -0.92 -5.32
N CYS A 241 7.37 0.22 -4.72
CA CYS A 241 7.32 0.35 -3.26
C CYS A 241 6.33 -0.68 -2.65
N ASP A 242 5.17 -0.83 -3.27
CA ASP A 242 4.12 -1.74 -2.79
C ASP A 242 4.55 -3.20 -2.88
N GLN A 243 5.23 -3.60 -3.94
CA GLN A 243 5.81 -4.95 -4.05
C GLN A 243 6.82 -5.22 -2.95
N ARG A 244 7.76 -4.30 -2.69
CA ARG A 244 8.73 -4.45 -1.61
C ARG A 244 8.07 -4.55 -0.23
N ARG A 245 7.01 -3.75 0.02
CA ARG A 245 6.26 -3.77 1.28
C ARG A 245 5.48 -5.08 1.45
N GLY A 246 4.88 -5.61 0.40
CA GLY A 246 4.20 -6.91 0.43
C GLY A 246 5.15 -8.06 0.75
N GLU A 247 6.31 -8.11 0.09
CA GLU A 247 7.36 -9.11 0.38
C GLU A 247 7.93 -8.98 1.80
N ALA A 248 8.10 -7.75 2.29
CA ALA A 248 8.53 -7.47 3.65
C ALA A 248 7.53 -8.00 4.68
N LEU A 249 6.23 -7.81 4.47
CA LEU A 249 5.18 -8.33 5.33
C LEU A 249 5.20 -9.85 5.40
N VAL A 250 5.27 -10.53 4.25
CA VAL A 250 5.38 -11.99 4.21
C VAL A 250 6.65 -12.47 4.94
N THR A 251 7.75 -11.75 4.80
CA THR A 251 9.01 -12.05 5.51
C THR A 251 8.84 -11.92 7.03
N LEU A 252 8.17 -10.88 7.51
CA LEU A 252 7.89 -10.71 8.94
C LEU A 252 7.01 -11.83 9.49
N VAL A 253 5.95 -12.20 8.77
CA VAL A 253 5.06 -13.30 9.18
C VAL A 253 5.83 -14.62 9.26
N ARG A 254 6.66 -14.94 8.26
CA ARG A 254 7.51 -16.15 8.29
C ARG A 254 8.41 -16.18 9.50
N ARG A 255 9.01 -15.05 9.86
CA ARG A 255 9.89 -14.96 11.04
C ARG A 255 9.14 -15.13 12.34
N ALA A 256 7.98 -14.51 12.46
CA ALA A 256 7.12 -14.68 13.63
C ALA A 256 6.74 -16.17 13.83
N VAL A 257 6.42 -16.86 12.73
CA VAL A 257 6.14 -18.29 12.75
C VAL A 257 7.36 -19.12 13.13
N ALA A 258 8.56 -18.77 12.63
CA ALA A 258 9.81 -19.49 12.91
C ALA A 258 10.33 -19.26 14.33
N ALA A 259 10.12 -18.07 14.90
CA ALA A 259 10.63 -17.70 16.23
C ALA A 259 9.98 -18.51 17.37
N GLY A 260 8.77 -19.00 17.20
CA GLY A 260 8.09 -19.90 18.16
C GLY A 260 7.84 -19.30 19.56
N GLU A 261 8.19 -18.05 19.80
CA GLU A 261 8.05 -17.37 21.08
C GLU A 261 6.75 -16.57 21.16
N GLY A 262 5.91 -16.91 22.14
CA GLY A 262 4.85 -16.01 22.61
C GLY A 262 3.47 -16.15 21.99
N ILE A 263 3.25 -16.98 21.00
CA ILE A 263 1.90 -17.44 20.64
C ILE A 263 1.64 -18.65 21.52
N GLY A 264 0.70 -18.55 22.50
CA GLY A 264 0.43 -19.56 23.53
C GLY A 264 0.47 -21.02 23.07
N PRO A 265 0.06 -22.04 23.83
CA PRO A 265 0.29 -23.45 23.55
C PRO A 265 -0.42 -23.98 22.30
N VAL A 266 -0.61 -23.11 21.31
CA VAL A 266 -1.02 -23.51 19.96
C VAL A 266 0.21 -24.16 19.32
N ALA A 267 0.08 -25.45 19.01
CA ALA A 267 1.05 -26.19 18.22
C ALA A 267 1.62 -25.31 17.11
N LYS A 268 2.96 -25.33 16.94
CA LYS A 268 3.68 -24.62 15.86
C LYS A 268 2.80 -24.58 14.61
N THR A 269 2.49 -23.40 14.12
CA THR A 269 1.68 -23.24 12.92
C THR A 269 2.30 -24.08 11.80
N GLN A 270 1.66 -25.17 11.45
CA GLN A 270 2.13 -26.08 10.41
C GLN A 270 1.36 -25.74 9.12
N LEU A 271 2.09 -25.29 8.11
CA LEU A 271 1.56 -25.29 6.76
C LEU A 271 1.74 -26.73 6.22
N VAL A 272 0.64 -27.45 6.10
CA VAL A 272 0.65 -28.79 5.51
C VAL A 272 0.36 -28.65 4.02
N VAL A 273 1.28 -29.10 3.19
CA VAL A 273 1.11 -29.14 1.73
C VAL A 273 1.28 -30.58 1.29
N THR A 274 0.28 -31.12 0.61
CA THR A 274 0.38 -32.44 -0.03
C THR A 274 0.76 -32.30 -1.48
N MET A 275 1.75 -33.08 -1.92
CA MET A 275 2.22 -33.12 -3.31
C MET A 275 2.74 -34.52 -3.63
N GLY A 276 2.52 -34.99 -4.86
CA GLY A 276 3.14 -36.24 -5.34
C GLY A 276 4.67 -36.12 -5.37
N TRP A 277 5.35 -37.19 -4.98
CA TRP A 277 6.83 -37.22 -4.91
C TRP A 277 7.49 -36.89 -6.25
N GLU A 278 6.98 -37.46 -7.35
CA GLU A 278 7.51 -37.18 -8.69
C GLU A 278 7.38 -35.71 -9.08
N SER A 279 6.27 -35.04 -8.71
CA SER A 279 6.05 -33.62 -8.94
C SER A 279 6.98 -32.78 -8.09
N LEU A 280 7.29 -33.20 -6.85
CA LEU A 280 8.24 -32.53 -5.98
C LEU A 280 9.67 -32.61 -6.53
N VAL A 281 10.08 -33.77 -7.03
CA VAL A 281 11.43 -33.99 -7.56
C VAL A 281 11.60 -33.39 -8.96
N SER A 282 10.70 -33.66 -9.88
CA SER A 282 10.80 -33.19 -11.27
C SER A 282 10.58 -31.69 -11.42
N GLY A 283 9.76 -31.08 -10.56
CA GLY A 283 9.44 -29.65 -10.61
C GLY A 283 8.62 -29.20 -11.82
N VAL A 284 8.25 -30.13 -12.73
CA VAL A 284 7.71 -29.78 -14.05
C VAL A 284 6.19 -29.91 -14.15
N ARG A 285 5.60 -30.87 -13.43
CA ARG A 285 4.15 -31.13 -13.48
C ARG A 285 3.60 -31.49 -12.11
N GLY A 286 2.33 -31.11 -11.88
CA GLY A 286 1.64 -31.35 -10.62
C GLY A 286 1.42 -30.07 -9.84
N ALA A 287 0.75 -30.20 -8.72
CA ALA A 287 0.49 -29.10 -7.81
C ALA A 287 0.52 -29.61 -6.38
N GLY A 288 0.96 -28.75 -5.43
CA GLY A 288 0.73 -28.94 -4.01
C GLY A 288 -0.65 -28.39 -3.64
N VAL A 289 -1.29 -29.04 -2.68
CA VAL A 289 -2.56 -28.58 -2.12
C VAL A 289 -2.37 -28.34 -0.64
N THR A 290 -2.74 -27.14 -0.17
CA THR A 290 -2.69 -26.80 1.25
C THR A 290 -3.76 -27.53 2.03
N LEU A 291 -3.42 -28.05 3.21
CA LEU A 291 -4.34 -28.72 4.13
C LEU A 291 -4.23 -28.06 5.50
N GLY A 292 -5.38 -27.71 6.06
CA GLY A 292 -5.48 -27.17 7.41
C GLY A 292 -5.53 -25.64 7.47
N GLY A 293 -6.20 -25.12 8.49
CA GLY A 293 -6.48 -23.70 8.65
C GLY A 293 -7.76 -23.24 7.94
N SER A 294 -7.93 -21.94 7.81
CA SER A 294 -9.09 -21.33 7.14
C SER A 294 -9.03 -21.43 5.61
N ASP A 295 -7.90 -21.89 5.06
CA ASP A 295 -7.59 -21.89 3.63
C ASP A 295 -7.16 -23.30 3.17
N THR A 296 -8.11 -24.23 3.25
CA THR A 296 -7.90 -25.61 2.80
C THR A 296 -8.18 -25.70 1.30
N GLY A 297 -7.21 -26.19 0.54
CA GLY A 297 -7.39 -26.48 -0.89
C GLY A 297 -6.69 -25.49 -1.83
N THR A 298 -5.94 -24.50 -1.33
CA THR A 298 -5.12 -23.64 -2.20
C THR A 298 -4.13 -24.47 -2.99
N VAL A 299 -4.15 -24.28 -4.30
CA VAL A 299 -3.26 -24.98 -5.24
C VAL A 299 -1.93 -24.23 -5.32
N VAL A 300 -0.85 -24.92 -5.03
CA VAL A 300 0.51 -24.35 -4.97
C VAL A 300 1.39 -25.01 -6.04
N ALA A 301 2.08 -24.19 -6.83
CA ALA A 301 2.99 -24.69 -7.86
C ALA A 301 4.15 -25.51 -7.23
N PRO A 302 4.68 -26.55 -7.93
CA PRO A 302 5.76 -27.40 -7.43
C PRO A 302 6.99 -26.62 -6.95
N GLU A 303 7.39 -25.58 -7.69
CA GLU A 303 8.52 -24.73 -7.33
C GLU A 303 8.28 -23.97 -6.01
N THR A 304 7.06 -23.50 -5.79
CA THR A 304 6.69 -22.83 -4.54
C THR A 304 6.69 -23.82 -3.37
N VAL A 305 6.22 -25.07 -3.58
CA VAL A 305 6.28 -26.12 -2.57
C VAL A 305 7.74 -26.47 -2.24
N ARG A 306 8.61 -26.61 -3.26
CA ARG A 306 10.06 -26.84 -3.08
C ARG A 306 10.71 -25.72 -2.27
N ARG A 307 10.42 -24.48 -2.58
CA ARG A 307 10.91 -23.30 -1.84
C ARG A 307 10.42 -23.30 -0.38
N LEU A 308 9.14 -23.51 -0.16
CA LEU A 308 8.57 -23.63 1.20
C LEU A 308 9.19 -24.80 1.95
N ALA A 309 9.41 -25.92 1.24
CA ALA A 309 10.05 -27.07 1.77
C ALA A 309 11.52 -26.82 2.12
N CYS A 310 12.24 -25.85 1.59
CA CYS A 310 13.61 -25.51 2.01
C CYS A 310 13.71 -24.99 3.45
N ASP A 311 12.67 -24.38 3.98
CA ASP A 311 12.66 -23.73 5.30
C ASP A 311 11.56 -24.28 6.24
N ALA A 312 11.01 -25.44 5.95
CA ALA A 312 9.94 -26.05 6.72
C ALA A 312 10.31 -27.44 7.23
N SER A 313 9.67 -27.89 8.30
CA SER A 313 9.73 -29.29 8.73
C SER A 313 8.94 -30.15 7.73
N VAL A 314 9.61 -30.93 6.92
CA VAL A 314 8.97 -31.82 5.93
C VAL A 314 8.76 -33.20 6.54
N VAL A 315 7.52 -33.62 6.59
CA VAL A 315 7.15 -34.98 6.92
C VAL A 315 6.85 -35.69 5.60
N PRO A 316 7.70 -36.61 5.13
CA PRO A 316 7.42 -37.35 3.92
C PRO A 316 6.23 -38.27 4.19
N VAL A 317 5.20 -38.17 3.37
CA VAL A 317 4.04 -39.06 3.40
C VAL A 317 3.98 -39.77 2.07
N VAL A 318 4.14 -41.07 2.07
CA VAL A 318 4.02 -41.90 0.86
C VAL A 318 2.55 -42.25 0.65
N LEU A 319 2.00 -41.81 -0.47
CA LEU A 319 0.63 -42.13 -0.87
C LEU A 319 0.65 -43.31 -1.84
N GLY A 320 -0.25 -44.25 -1.64
CA GLY A 320 -0.50 -45.37 -2.58
C GLY A 320 -1.14 -44.86 -3.88
N SER A 321 -1.25 -45.74 -4.86
CA SER A 321 -1.83 -45.47 -6.17
C SER A 321 -3.30 -44.96 -6.11
N ALA A 322 -3.99 -45.27 -5.01
CA ALA A 322 -5.34 -44.79 -4.71
C ALA A 322 -5.37 -43.53 -3.83
N GLY A 323 -4.21 -42.87 -3.57
CA GLY A 323 -4.12 -41.72 -2.69
C GLY A 323 -4.10 -42.05 -1.20
N GLU A 324 -3.91 -43.33 -0.82
CA GLU A 324 -3.83 -43.76 0.55
C GLU A 324 -2.45 -43.42 1.17
N VAL A 325 -2.44 -43.08 2.46
CA VAL A 325 -1.20 -42.86 3.20
C VAL A 325 -0.61 -44.21 3.54
N LEU A 326 0.50 -44.62 2.89
CA LEU A 326 1.16 -45.91 3.08
C LEU A 326 2.29 -45.83 4.12
N ASP A 327 2.97 -44.70 4.21
CA ASP A 327 4.06 -44.47 5.17
C ASP A 327 4.19 -42.99 5.52
N GLN A 328 4.63 -42.71 6.76
CA GLN A 328 4.85 -41.35 7.26
C GLN A 328 6.24 -41.29 7.90
N GLY A 329 7.24 -40.84 7.15
CA GLY A 329 8.62 -40.74 7.59
C GLY A 329 8.88 -39.64 8.63
N ARG A 330 10.08 -39.65 9.22
CA ARG A 330 10.56 -38.65 10.18
C ARG A 330 11.00 -37.40 9.49
N ALA A 331 10.61 -36.22 10.05
CA ALA A 331 11.14 -34.94 9.65
C ALA A 331 12.57 -34.75 10.21
N VAL A 332 13.62 -34.96 9.40
CA VAL A 332 15.02 -34.79 9.80
C VAL A 332 15.70 -33.85 8.82
N ARG A 333 15.33 -32.59 8.87
CA ARG A 333 15.79 -31.71 7.78
C ARG A 333 16.25 -30.33 8.19
N LEU A 334 15.82 -29.81 9.31
CA LEU A 334 16.17 -28.48 9.73
C LEU A 334 17.62 -28.42 10.22
N PHE A 335 18.32 -27.36 9.80
CA PHE A 335 19.61 -27.04 10.41
C PHE A 335 19.45 -26.82 11.91
N THR A 336 20.28 -27.41 12.69
CA THR A 336 20.28 -27.21 14.14
C THR A 336 20.71 -25.80 14.49
N THR A 337 20.37 -25.34 15.70
CA THR A 337 20.83 -24.03 16.21
C THR A 337 22.35 -23.89 16.14
N ALA A 338 23.08 -25.00 16.40
CA ALA A 338 24.55 -25.04 16.33
C ALA A 338 25.03 -24.82 14.88
N GLN A 339 24.45 -25.51 13.91
CA GLN A 339 24.76 -25.33 12.48
C GLN A 339 24.44 -23.91 12.02
N THR A 340 23.29 -23.37 12.39
CA THR A 340 22.90 -22.00 12.06
C THR A 340 23.88 -20.97 12.63
N ARG A 341 24.32 -21.13 13.89
CA ARG A 341 25.35 -20.26 14.49
C ARG A 341 26.70 -20.38 13.77
N ARG A 342 27.08 -21.57 13.34
CA ARG A 342 28.30 -21.76 12.53
C ARG A 342 28.19 -21.04 11.19
N LEU A 343 27.03 -21.10 10.53
CA LEU A 343 26.77 -20.35 9.29
C LEU A 343 26.83 -18.83 9.54
N TRP A 344 26.31 -18.34 10.65
CA TRP A 344 26.42 -16.93 11.02
C TRP A 344 27.86 -16.46 11.13
N LEU A 345 28.74 -17.28 11.71
CA LEU A 345 30.15 -16.98 11.85
C LEU A 345 30.90 -17.07 10.51
N ARG A 346 30.57 -18.05 9.66
CA ARG A 346 31.20 -18.24 8.35
C ARG A 346 30.75 -17.18 7.35
N ASP A 347 29.45 -17.00 7.21
CA ASP A 347 28.85 -16.23 6.13
C ASP A 347 28.71 -14.73 6.48
N GLY A 348 28.60 -14.38 7.77
CA GLY A 348 28.43 -13.01 8.24
C GLY A 348 27.14 -12.34 7.79
N GLY A 349 26.32 -13.00 6.96
CA GLY A 349 25.07 -12.51 6.39
C GLY A 349 24.63 -13.29 5.15
N CYS A 350 23.72 -12.70 4.36
CA CYS A 350 23.31 -13.29 3.09
C CYS A 350 24.50 -13.42 2.13
N THR A 351 24.78 -14.64 1.67
CA THR A 351 25.94 -14.95 0.81
C THR A 351 25.75 -14.57 -0.65
N PHE A 352 24.55 -14.13 -1.04
CA PHE A 352 24.31 -13.73 -2.43
C PHE A 352 25.13 -12.48 -2.78
N PRO A 353 25.81 -12.46 -3.93
CA PRO A 353 26.70 -11.35 -4.31
C PRO A 353 26.04 -9.97 -4.23
N GLY A 354 26.71 -9.04 -3.54
CA GLY A 354 26.25 -7.67 -3.36
C GLY A 354 25.14 -7.47 -2.30
N CYS A 355 24.77 -8.50 -1.54
CA CYS A 355 23.80 -8.38 -0.46
C CYS A 355 24.47 -8.05 0.87
N SER A 356 23.91 -7.07 1.60
CA SER A 356 24.36 -6.66 2.93
C SER A 356 23.42 -7.10 4.05
N MET A 357 22.49 -8.03 3.78
CA MET A 357 21.53 -8.49 4.79
C MET A 357 22.24 -9.26 5.90
N PRO A 358 22.07 -8.85 7.17
CA PRO A 358 22.76 -9.47 8.29
C PRO A 358 22.27 -10.90 8.57
N PRO A 359 23.05 -11.74 9.32
CA PRO A 359 22.77 -13.15 9.49
C PRO A 359 21.43 -13.44 10.20
N GLN A 360 21.03 -12.59 11.16
CA GLN A 360 19.74 -12.74 11.85
C GLN A 360 18.52 -12.52 10.93
N TRP A 361 18.76 -12.01 9.72
CA TRP A 361 17.76 -11.76 8.70
C TRP A 361 17.93 -12.69 7.49
N SER A 362 18.70 -13.75 7.68
CA SER A 362 18.99 -14.74 6.64
C SER A 362 18.72 -16.15 7.17
N ASP A 363 18.18 -16.99 6.31
CA ASP A 363 17.83 -18.37 6.58
C ASP A 363 18.91 -19.31 6.03
N ALA A 364 19.10 -20.47 6.69
CA ALA A 364 20.00 -21.49 6.18
C ALA A 364 19.36 -22.19 4.97
N HIS A 365 20.03 -22.15 3.83
CA HIS A 365 19.62 -22.73 2.56
C HIS A 365 20.53 -23.90 2.18
N HIS A 366 19.93 -25.01 1.68
CA HIS A 366 20.68 -26.13 1.14
C HIS A 366 21.21 -25.82 -0.26
N LEU A 367 22.52 -25.84 -0.48
CA LEU A 367 23.15 -25.60 -1.79
C LEU A 367 22.77 -26.68 -2.80
N VAL A 368 22.82 -27.94 -2.42
CA VAL A 368 22.11 -29.01 -3.10
C VAL A 368 20.80 -29.21 -2.35
N HIS A 369 19.68 -28.97 -3.00
CA HIS A 369 18.39 -28.94 -2.34
C HIS A 369 18.08 -30.29 -1.68
N TRP A 370 17.46 -30.24 -0.53
CA TRP A 370 17.07 -31.45 0.18
C TRP A 370 16.14 -32.36 -0.65
N ALA A 371 15.28 -31.78 -1.47
CA ALA A 371 14.45 -32.51 -2.43
C ALA A 371 15.25 -33.25 -3.51
N ASP A 372 16.49 -32.83 -3.75
CA ASP A 372 17.42 -33.42 -4.71
C ASP A 372 18.55 -34.18 -3.98
N PHE A 373 18.21 -34.78 -2.82
CA PHE A 373 19.09 -35.60 -1.96
C PHE A 373 20.28 -34.86 -1.33
N GLY A 374 20.17 -33.52 -1.18
CA GLY A 374 21.15 -32.73 -0.45
C GLY A 374 21.12 -33.01 1.04
N VAL A 375 22.31 -33.17 1.63
CA VAL A 375 22.46 -33.43 3.07
C VAL A 375 22.33 -32.14 3.89
N THR A 376 21.83 -32.26 5.13
CA THR A 376 21.76 -31.14 6.08
C THR A 376 23.09 -31.03 6.83
N ASP A 377 24.06 -30.45 6.13
CA ASP A 377 25.44 -30.25 6.60
C ASP A 377 25.87 -28.79 6.30
N VAL A 378 26.80 -28.27 7.12
CA VAL A 378 27.34 -26.88 6.96
C VAL A 378 28.06 -26.74 5.63
N GLY A 379 28.69 -27.78 5.10
CA GLY A 379 29.34 -27.82 3.79
C GLY A 379 28.33 -27.78 2.62
N ASN A 380 27.05 -28.11 2.86
CA ASN A 380 25.95 -27.99 1.87
C ASN A 380 24.99 -26.88 2.23
N ALA A 381 25.43 -25.84 2.91
CA ALA A 381 24.57 -24.76 3.40
C ALA A 381 25.12 -23.38 3.08
N ALA A 382 24.23 -22.41 2.92
CA ALA A 382 24.52 -20.99 2.79
C ALA A 382 23.44 -20.16 3.46
N LEU A 383 23.78 -18.99 3.99
CA LEU A 383 22.79 -18.02 4.45
C LEU A 383 22.21 -17.23 3.27
N LEU A 384 20.91 -17.17 3.16
CA LEU A 384 20.20 -16.36 2.17
C LEU A 384 19.07 -15.58 2.84
N CYS A 385 18.97 -14.27 2.56
CA CYS A 385 17.78 -13.52 2.94
C CYS A 385 16.57 -13.98 2.11
N GLY A 386 15.35 -13.75 2.60
CA GLY A 386 14.13 -14.24 1.95
C GLY A 386 14.00 -13.86 0.47
N GLN A 387 14.52 -12.69 0.07
CA GLN A 387 14.54 -12.26 -1.33
C GLN A 387 15.49 -13.13 -2.17
N HIS A 388 16.74 -13.27 -1.74
CA HIS A 388 17.73 -14.03 -2.51
C HIS A 388 17.47 -15.53 -2.47
N HIS A 389 16.84 -16.02 -1.42
CA HIS A 389 16.31 -17.38 -1.36
C HIS A 389 15.31 -17.64 -2.51
N ALA A 390 14.38 -16.70 -2.73
CA ALA A 390 13.45 -16.78 -3.85
C ALA A 390 14.15 -16.67 -5.22
N VAL A 391 15.16 -15.79 -5.36
CA VAL A 391 15.93 -15.62 -6.60
C VAL A 391 16.70 -16.89 -6.95
N VAL A 392 17.41 -17.49 -5.98
CA VAL A 392 18.17 -18.74 -6.18
C VAL A 392 17.27 -19.86 -6.68
N HIS A 393 16.09 -20.03 -6.06
CA HIS A 393 15.13 -21.04 -6.51
C HIS A 393 14.53 -20.73 -7.87
N SER A 394 14.07 -19.52 -8.10
CA SER A 394 13.38 -19.15 -9.36
C SER A 394 14.29 -19.17 -10.57
N ARG A 395 15.56 -18.81 -10.39
CA ARG A 395 16.57 -18.82 -11.45
C ARG A 395 17.36 -20.12 -11.52
N ARG A 396 17.12 -21.05 -10.62
CA ARG A 396 17.83 -22.34 -10.53
C ARG A 396 19.34 -22.11 -10.49
N LEU A 397 19.83 -21.34 -9.50
CA LEU A 397 21.24 -20.99 -9.35
C LEU A 397 21.97 -21.99 -8.47
N ALA A 398 23.19 -22.37 -8.85
CA ALA A 398 24.06 -23.23 -8.07
C ALA A 398 24.96 -22.41 -7.14
N GLY A 399 25.17 -22.91 -5.94
CA GLY A 399 26.17 -22.43 -4.99
C GLY A 399 27.08 -23.54 -4.53
N GLN A 400 28.29 -23.21 -4.13
CA GLN A 400 29.24 -24.15 -3.54
C GLN A 400 30.02 -23.49 -2.41
N VAL A 401 30.43 -24.29 -1.41
CA VAL A 401 31.37 -23.85 -0.39
C VAL A 401 32.78 -24.08 -0.93
N LEU A 402 33.55 -23.01 -1.01
CA LEU A 402 34.99 -23.07 -1.32
C LEU A 402 35.78 -22.94 -0.03
N VAL A 403 36.88 -23.68 0.03
CA VAL A 403 37.84 -23.60 1.13
C VAL A 403 39.20 -23.21 0.55
N ASP A 404 39.70 -22.07 0.98
CA ASP A 404 41.04 -21.58 0.59
C ASP A 404 41.82 -21.08 1.82
N GLU A 405 43.00 -20.49 1.60
CA GLU A 405 43.84 -19.94 2.68
C GLU A 405 43.15 -18.86 3.51
N GLY A 406 42.11 -18.20 2.95
CA GLY A 406 41.28 -17.19 3.64
C GLY A 406 40.12 -17.78 4.43
N GLY A 407 39.92 -19.11 4.37
CA GLY A 407 38.83 -19.82 5.06
C GLY A 407 37.74 -20.33 4.13
N GLU A 408 36.59 -20.66 4.73
CA GLU A 408 35.42 -21.14 4.00
C GLU A 408 34.55 -19.95 3.51
N ARG A 409 34.16 -19.98 2.24
CA ARG A 409 33.22 -19.01 1.68
C ARG A 409 32.25 -19.67 0.70
N VAL A 410 31.10 -19.06 0.50
CA VAL A 410 30.11 -19.50 -0.51
C VAL A 410 30.33 -18.72 -1.81
N GLU A 411 30.40 -19.44 -2.92
CA GLU A 411 30.44 -18.88 -4.27
C GLU A 411 29.18 -19.30 -5.04
N TRP A 412 28.58 -18.35 -5.76
CA TRP A 412 27.37 -18.55 -6.54
C TRP A 412 27.65 -18.46 -8.04
N ASP A 413 27.21 -19.48 -8.78
CA ASP A 413 27.12 -19.40 -10.25
C ASP A 413 25.78 -18.75 -10.62
N LEU A 414 25.85 -17.51 -11.10
CA LEU A 414 24.68 -16.69 -11.44
C LEU A 414 24.09 -16.97 -12.83
N ALA A 415 24.65 -17.95 -13.57
CA ALA A 415 24.11 -18.38 -14.85
C ALA A 415 22.72 -19.06 -14.63
N LEU A 416 21.73 -18.62 -15.39
CA LEU A 416 20.37 -19.17 -15.33
C LEU A 416 20.41 -20.71 -15.57
N GLY A 417 19.84 -21.48 -14.65
CA GLY A 417 19.82 -22.96 -14.74
C GLY A 417 21.14 -23.63 -14.35
N SER A 418 22.09 -22.92 -13.76
CA SER A 418 23.37 -23.52 -13.30
C SER A 418 23.16 -24.66 -12.31
N TYR A 419 22.10 -24.63 -11.51
CA TYR A 419 21.73 -25.71 -10.60
C TYR A 419 21.36 -27.01 -11.33
N ASP A 420 20.64 -26.94 -12.45
CA ASP A 420 20.32 -28.12 -13.25
C ASP A 420 21.56 -28.75 -13.87
N GLN A 421 22.54 -27.92 -14.27
CA GLN A 421 23.84 -28.38 -14.75
C GLN A 421 24.65 -29.06 -13.62
N LEU A 422 24.56 -28.52 -12.38
CA LEU A 422 25.18 -29.15 -11.21
C LEU A 422 24.60 -30.54 -10.98
N LEU A 423 23.26 -30.69 -11.01
CA LEU A 423 22.60 -31.97 -10.82
C LEU A 423 22.97 -33.00 -11.93
N ALA A 424 23.01 -32.55 -13.18
CA ALA A 424 23.42 -33.41 -14.30
C ALA A 424 24.86 -33.93 -14.16
N ARG A 425 25.80 -33.09 -13.69
CA ARG A 425 27.20 -33.49 -13.42
C ARG A 425 27.26 -34.51 -12.26
N ARG A 426 26.47 -34.30 -11.20
CA ARG A 426 26.42 -35.27 -10.08
C ARG A 426 25.89 -36.62 -10.51
N ALA A 427 24.78 -36.63 -11.27
CA ALA A 427 24.22 -37.89 -11.80
C ALA A 427 25.19 -38.64 -12.71
N ALA A 428 26.04 -37.94 -13.45
CA ALA A 428 27.06 -38.57 -14.31
C ALA A 428 28.27 -39.11 -13.52
N GLN A 429 28.45 -38.73 -12.23
CA GLN A 429 29.55 -39.15 -11.38
C GLN A 429 29.18 -40.29 -10.39
N GLU A 430 27.89 -40.57 -10.23
CA GLU A 430 27.45 -41.71 -9.43
C GLU A 430 27.65 -43.01 -10.24
N PRO A 431 28.48 -43.97 -9.75
CA PRO A 431 28.63 -45.27 -10.41
C PRO A 431 27.29 -46.04 -10.31
N ALA A 432 26.90 -46.66 -11.42
CA ALA A 432 25.70 -47.48 -11.54
C ALA A 432 25.68 -48.69 -10.57
#